data_0096174872510c13de3b652e3c20eba0
#
_entry.id   0096174872510c13de3b652e3c20eba0
#
_cell.length_a   1.000
_cell.length_b   1.000
_cell.length_c   1.000
_cell.angle_alpha   90.00
_cell.angle_beta   90.00
_cell.angle_gamma   90.00
#
_symmetry.space_group_name_H-M   'P 1'
#
loop_
_entity.id
_entity.type
_entity.pdbx_description
1 polymer ?
#
loop_
_entity_poly.entity_id
_entity_poly.type
_entity_poly.pdbx_seq_one_letter_code
_entity_poly.pdbx_strand_id
1 'polypeptide(L)'
;LDDLLNLNIRRLQLDSEPLLSFIFLKTKVSQAKMEGIQTIDIQLPLDQSTERDQWHLEAARALGLSSDLITEVRIIKRSIDARQRTIKVQLRLEVGIQSPLPVKEHPSPPNHTLPPHAPKVIIVGSGPAGLFGALRFIELGWCPIVLERGKDVSARRFDLAPILRHGKVIEDSNYCFGEGGAGTFSDGKLYTRAKKRGPVSDVYRTLVAHGAPEEILIDAHPHIGSNLLPNVVRAMRQSILQAGGEVHFKSKVTDFLIQDTQIRGVIVNDRDTFEANHVILATGHSARDIYQILHAKNLLLEPKPFAVGVRIEHPQPLIDRYQYHLRAEEPRPLLLPAASYRLATKIRDRGVHSFCMCPGGFIVPAATENDEVVVNGMSLSRRDSPYANSGMVVTVEPEDTETFRSEFGPLAGIAYQKVLEQAAKHAGGGGQVAPAQRVTDFLQSRCSQDLPKTSYHPGI
;
A
#
# COMPACT_ATOMS: atom_id res chain seq x y z
N LEU A 1 -17.52 6.37 -38.98
CA LEU A 1 -18.24 5.78 -37.83
C LEU A 1 -19.67 5.34 -38.18
N ASP A 2 -20.04 5.36 -39.45
CA ASP A 2 -21.42 5.10 -39.90
C ASP A 2 -21.60 3.86 -40.82
N ASP A 3 -20.63 2.92 -40.79
CA ASP A 3 -20.68 1.79 -41.76
C ASP A 3 -20.68 0.39 -41.12
N LEU A 4 -21.23 0.24 -39.92
CA LEU A 4 -21.31 -1.10 -39.26
C LEU A 4 -22.69 -1.42 -38.64
N LEU A 5 -23.77 -0.87 -39.15
CA LEU A 5 -25.14 -1.19 -38.71
C LEU A 5 -26.07 -1.41 -39.86
N ASN A 6 -25.81 -2.43 -40.72
CA ASN A 6 -26.77 -2.92 -41.68
C ASN A 6 -26.54 -4.39 -42.00
N LEU A 7 -27.15 -5.26 -41.23
CA LEU A 7 -27.38 -6.66 -41.61
C LEU A 7 -28.81 -7.08 -41.25
N ASN A 8 -29.63 -6.93 -42.26
CA ASN A 8 -30.88 -7.60 -42.61
C ASN A 8 -31.49 -8.65 -41.67
N ILE A 9 -32.61 -8.27 -41.10
CA ILE A 9 -33.64 -9.23 -40.67
C ILE A 9 -34.58 -9.44 -41.89
N ARG A 10 -34.48 -10.61 -42.51
CA ARG A 10 -35.54 -11.09 -43.44
C ARG A 10 -36.59 -11.83 -42.62
N ARG A 11 -37.81 -11.29 -42.67
CA ARG A 11 -39.06 -11.96 -42.30
C ARG A 11 -39.23 -13.24 -43.13
N LEU A 12 -39.50 -14.36 -42.46
CA LEU A 12 -40.23 -15.46 -43.00
C LEU A 12 -41.53 -15.60 -42.20
N GLN A 13 -42.63 -15.23 -42.82
CA GLN A 13 -43.97 -15.65 -42.42
C GLN A 13 -44.13 -17.13 -42.78
N LEU A 14 -44.65 -17.93 -41.86
CA LEU A 14 -45.36 -19.15 -42.13
C LEU A 14 -46.52 -19.28 -41.13
N ASP A 15 -47.68 -19.59 -41.68
CA ASP A 15 -48.99 -19.61 -41.11
C ASP A 15 -49.26 -20.81 -40.16
N SER A 16 -50.23 -20.56 -39.29
CA SER A 16 -51.26 -21.44 -38.71
C SER A 16 -50.87 -22.72 -37.97
N GLU A 17 -51.06 -22.64 -36.62
CA GLU A 17 -51.79 -23.56 -35.71
C GLU A 17 -51.33 -24.98 -35.47
N PRO A 18 -51.80 -25.60 -34.37
CA PRO A 18 -51.58 -25.32 -32.94
C PRO A 18 -50.96 -26.51 -32.17
N LEU A 19 -50.89 -26.40 -30.87
CA LEU A 19 -50.75 -27.45 -29.87
C LEU A 19 -49.40 -27.66 -29.23
N LEU A 20 -49.35 -27.08 -28.00
CA LEU A 20 -49.04 -27.84 -26.77
C LEU A 20 -48.06 -29.00 -26.92
N SER A 21 -46.82 -28.70 -26.75
CA SER A 21 -45.90 -29.48 -25.92
C SER A 21 -44.52 -28.82 -25.93
N PHE A 22 -44.38 -27.65 -25.30
CA PHE A 22 -43.08 -27.30 -24.78
C PHE A 22 -42.81 -28.23 -23.61
N ILE A 23 -42.41 -29.44 -24.00
CA ILE A 23 -41.66 -30.32 -23.16
C ILE A 23 -40.54 -29.52 -22.58
N PHE A 24 -40.60 -29.26 -21.29
CA PHE A 24 -39.45 -28.95 -20.47
C PHE A 24 -38.42 -30.07 -20.72
N LEU A 25 -37.59 -29.92 -21.70
CA LEU A 25 -36.27 -30.49 -21.70
C LEU A 25 -35.50 -29.78 -20.57
N LYS A 26 -35.85 -30.14 -19.35
CA LYS A 26 -34.87 -30.17 -18.27
C LYS A 26 -33.77 -31.05 -18.85
N THR A 27 -32.75 -30.44 -19.40
CA THR A 27 -31.47 -31.07 -19.50
C THR A 27 -31.14 -31.50 -18.08
N LYS A 28 -31.36 -32.75 -17.79
CA LYS A 28 -30.66 -33.48 -16.73
C LYS A 28 -29.19 -33.34 -17.12
N VAL A 29 -28.54 -32.25 -16.69
CA VAL A 29 -27.12 -32.23 -16.52
C VAL A 29 -26.85 -33.40 -15.61
N SER A 30 -26.25 -34.42 -16.17
CA SER A 30 -25.89 -35.65 -15.50
C SER A 30 -25.24 -35.29 -14.15
N GLN A 31 -25.87 -35.65 -13.06
CA GLN A 31 -25.35 -35.56 -11.69
C GLN A 31 -24.03 -36.36 -11.51
N ALA A 32 -23.59 -37.02 -12.50
CA ALA A 32 -22.51 -38.00 -12.47
C ALA A 32 -21.14 -37.40 -12.89
N LYS A 33 -20.77 -36.19 -12.44
CA LYS A 33 -19.35 -35.70 -12.53
C LYS A 33 -19.12 -34.36 -11.88
N MET A 34 -19.55 -34.13 -10.66
CA MET A 34 -19.18 -32.95 -9.90
C MET A 34 -18.63 -33.34 -8.53
N GLU A 35 -17.73 -34.33 -8.48
CA GLU A 35 -16.87 -34.53 -7.31
C GLU A 35 -15.61 -33.65 -7.47
N GLY A 36 -15.17 -33.05 -6.37
CA GLY A 36 -13.94 -32.29 -6.35
C GLY A 36 -14.10 -30.86 -5.85
N ILE A 37 -13.16 -30.01 -6.20
CA ILE A 37 -13.10 -28.62 -5.74
C ILE A 37 -13.51 -27.69 -6.88
N GLN A 38 -14.44 -26.80 -6.59
CA GLN A 38 -14.83 -25.73 -7.52
C GLN A 38 -14.62 -24.35 -6.93
N THR A 39 -14.30 -23.40 -7.78
CA THR A 39 -14.21 -21.98 -7.43
C THR A 39 -15.40 -21.25 -8.03
N ILE A 40 -16.16 -20.56 -7.19
CA ILE A 40 -17.33 -19.79 -7.59
C ILE A 40 -17.30 -18.38 -7.03
N ASP A 41 -18.00 -17.47 -7.69
CA ASP A 41 -18.27 -16.11 -7.19
C ASP A 41 -19.74 -16.03 -6.77
N ILE A 42 -19.98 -15.56 -5.54
CA ILE A 42 -21.32 -15.27 -5.03
C ILE A 42 -21.42 -13.84 -4.55
N GLN A 43 -22.65 -13.36 -4.37
CA GLN A 43 -22.94 -12.04 -3.88
C GLN A 43 -23.99 -12.10 -2.78
N LEU A 44 -23.67 -11.57 -1.61
CA LEU A 44 -24.54 -11.58 -0.44
C LEU A 44 -24.85 -10.15 0.03
N PRO A 45 -26.02 -9.92 0.64
CA PRO A 45 -26.28 -8.75 1.45
C PRO A 45 -25.24 -8.63 2.58
N LEU A 46 -25.01 -7.41 3.05
CA LEU A 46 -23.96 -7.13 4.04
C LEU A 46 -24.16 -7.93 5.34
N ASP A 47 -25.37 -7.97 5.85
CA ASP A 47 -25.78 -8.67 7.08
C ASP A 47 -25.60 -10.18 7.01
N GLN A 48 -25.76 -10.78 5.84
CA GLN A 48 -25.62 -12.22 5.61
C GLN A 48 -24.19 -12.64 5.23
N SER A 49 -23.32 -11.67 4.95
CA SER A 49 -21.99 -11.94 4.39
C SER A 49 -21.01 -12.62 5.35
N THR A 50 -21.28 -12.60 6.65
CA THR A 50 -20.47 -13.24 7.70
C THR A 50 -20.99 -14.59 8.14
N GLU A 51 -22.18 -15.01 7.69
CA GLU A 51 -22.86 -16.24 8.09
C GLU A 51 -22.41 -17.41 7.21
N ARG A 52 -21.76 -18.40 7.81
CA ARG A 52 -21.24 -19.58 7.08
C ARG A 52 -22.35 -20.39 6.40
N ASP A 53 -23.52 -20.51 7.04
CA ASP A 53 -24.66 -21.24 6.48
C ASP A 53 -25.16 -20.56 5.19
N GLN A 54 -25.12 -19.25 5.13
CA GLN A 54 -25.47 -18.51 3.92
C GLN A 54 -24.48 -18.77 2.78
N TRP A 55 -23.19 -18.92 3.10
CA TRP A 55 -22.18 -19.26 2.07
C TRP A 55 -22.45 -20.65 1.47
N HIS A 56 -22.79 -21.66 2.30
CA HIS A 56 -23.15 -23.00 1.84
C HIS A 56 -24.41 -22.96 0.98
N LEU A 57 -25.46 -22.27 1.46
CA LEU A 57 -26.73 -22.17 0.75
C LEU A 57 -26.58 -21.52 -0.63
N GLU A 58 -25.88 -20.40 -0.69
CA GLU A 58 -25.65 -19.69 -1.95
C GLU A 58 -24.67 -20.44 -2.87
N ALA A 59 -23.68 -21.15 -2.32
CA ALA A 59 -22.83 -22.04 -3.10
C ALA A 59 -23.65 -23.18 -3.75
N ALA A 60 -24.52 -23.82 -2.98
CA ALA A 60 -25.42 -24.85 -3.50
C ALA A 60 -26.32 -24.32 -4.63
N ARG A 61 -26.93 -23.15 -4.41
CA ARG A 61 -27.75 -22.47 -5.42
C ARG A 61 -26.99 -22.14 -6.70
N ALA A 62 -25.76 -21.54 -6.56
CA ALA A 62 -24.94 -21.17 -7.69
C ALA A 62 -24.48 -22.37 -8.53
N LEU A 63 -24.25 -23.49 -7.88
CA LEU A 63 -23.85 -24.76 -8.53
C LEU A 63 -25.02 -25.60 -9.02
N GLY A 64 -26.26 -25.28 -8.61
CA GLY A 64 -27.44 -26.09 -8.92
C GLY A 64 -27.40 -27.45 -8.23
N LEU A 65 -26.78 -27.54 -7.06
CA LEU A 65 -26.63 -28.78 -6.26
C LEU A 65 -27.49 -28.72 -5.01
N SER A 66 -27.74 -29.93 -4.43
CA SER A 66 -28.24 -30.00 -3.08
C SER A 66 -27.16 -29.64 -2.05
N SER A 67 -27.56 -28.96 -0.97
CA SER A 67 -26.62 -28.45 0.05
C SER A 67 -25.85 -29.58 0.75
N ASP A 68 -26.43 -30.77 0.86
CA ASP A 68 -25.81 -31.97 1.45
C ASP A 68 -24.61 -32.49 0.64
N LEU A 69 -24.49 -32.14 -0.64
CA LEU A 69 -23.35 -32.49 -1.47
C LEU A 69 -22.13 -31.59 -1.24
N ILE A 70 -22.32 -30.43 -0.58
CA ILE A 70 -21.25 -29.50 -0.27
C ILE A 70 -20.67 -29.87 1.09
N THR A 71 -19.41 -30.27 1.08
CA THR A 71 -18.68 -30.70 2.28
C THR A 71 -18.06 -29.56 3.05
N GLU A 72 -17.50 -28.56 2.33
CA GLU A 72 -16.83 -27.41 2.90
C GLU A 72 -16.88 -26.22 1.96
N VAL A 73 -16.94 -25.01 2.53
CA VAL A 73 -16.86 -23.74 1.79
C VAL A 73 -15.81 -22.84 2.45
N ARG A 74 -14.91 -22.30 1.64
CA ARG A 74 -13.83 -21.42 2.08
C ARG A 74 -13.79 -20.13 1.28
N ILE A 75 -13.74 -18.99 1.95
CA ILE A 75 -13.52 -17.70 1.29
C ILE A 75 -12.06 -17.59 0.87
N ILE A 76 -11.84 -17.31 -0.42
CA ILE A 76 -10.51 -17.03 -0.98
C ILE A 76 -10.37 -15.58 -1.46
N LYS A 77 -11.50 -14.85 -1.59
CA LYS A 77 -11.50 -13.42 -1.86
C LYS A 77 -12.78 -12.78 -1.35
N ARG A 78 -12.65 -11.57 -0.78
CA ARG A 78 -13.77 -10.77 -0.29
C ARG A 78 -13.62 -9.33 -0.79
N SER A 79 -14.73 -8.75 -1.27
CA SER A 79 -14.79 -7.33 -1.63
C SER A 79 -16.18 -6.76 -1.39
N ILE A 80 -16.24 -5.48 -1.07
CA ILE A 80 -17.49 -4.75 -0.86
C ILE A 80 -17.87 -4.04 -2.14
N ASP A 81 -19.10 -4.20 -2.59
CA ASP A 81 -19.69 -3.47 -3.70
C ASP A 81 -20.74 -2.47 -3.17
N ALA A 82 -20.32 -1.22 -3.08
CA ALA A 82 -21.14 -0.10 -2.63
C ALA A 82 -21.47 0.88 -3.78
N ARG A 83 -21.42 0.44 -5.04
CA ARG A 83 -21.76 1.28 -6.19
C ARG A 83 -23.25 1.62 -6.26
N GLN A 84 -24.07 0.82 -5.63
CA GLN A 84 -25.51 1.01 -5.51
C GLN A 84 -25.91 1.24 -4.07
N ARG A 85 -27.12 1.78 -3.85
CA ARG A 85 -27.64 2.05 -2.50
C ARG A 85 -27.68 0.79 -1.63
N THR A 86 -27.99 -0.37 -2.21
CA THR A 86 -27.92 -1.65 -1.48
C THR A 86 -26.50 -2.18 -1.56
N ILE A 87 -25.80 -2.14 -0.44
CA ILE A 87 -24.42 -2.63 -0.34
C ILE A 87 -24.42 -4.15 -0.34
N LYS A 88 -23.53 -4.70 -1.14
CA LYS A 88 -23.34 -6.15 -1.26
C LYS A 88 -21.89 -6.53 -1.03
N VAL A 89 -21.68 -7.74 -0.54
CA VAL A 89 -20.36 -8.35 -0.39
C VAL A 89 -20.19 -9.40 -1.47
N GLN A 90 -19.14 -9.26 -2.26
CA GLN A 90 -18.76 -10.26 -3.26
C GLN A 90 -17.74 -11.21 -2.63
N LEU A 91 -18.04 -12.48 -2.64
CA LEU A 91 -17.18 -13.52 -2.15
C LEU A 91 -16.77 -14.44 -3.31
N ARG A 92 -15.50 -14.73 -3.40
CA ARG A 92 -15.01 -15.88 -4.17
C ARG A 92 -14.76 -17.00 -3.21
N LEU A 93 -15.38 -18.14 -3.50
CA LEU A 93 -15.37 -19.33 -2.65
C LEU A 93 -14.67 -20.48 -3.34
N GLU A 94 -13.87 -21.23 -2.58
CA GLU A 94 -13.57 -22.63 -2.88
C GLU A 94 -14.65 -23.49 -2.23
N VAL A 95 -15.20 -24.42 -2.99
CA VAL A 95 -16.29 -25.29 -2.58
C VAL A 95 -15.86 -26.74 -2.78
N GLY A 96 -15.84 -27.52 -1.72
CA GLY A 96 -15.66 -28.97 -1.76
C GLY A 96 -16.99 -29.65 -2.05
N ILE A 97 -17.06 -30.45 -3.10
CA ILE A 97 -18.26 -31.23 -3.51
C ILE A 97 -17.95 -32.68 -3.32
N GLN A 98 -18.62 -33.31 -2.35
CA GLN A 98 -18.40 -34.73 -1.96
C GLN A 98 -16.92 -35.04 -1.64
N SER A 99 -16.10 -34.01 -1.50
CA SER A 99 -14.66 -34.07 -1.23
C SER A 99 -14.28 -32.93 -0.30
N PRO A 100 -13.45 -33.17 0.74
CA PRO A 100 -12.98 -32.10 1.60
C PRO A 100 -12.05 -31.14 0.83
N LEU A 101 -12.01 -29.89 1.25
CA LEU A 101 -11.00 -28.96 0.76
C LEU A 101 -9.62 -29.34 1.32
N PRO A 102 -8.54 -29.13 0.58
CA PRO A 102 -7.19 -29.36 1.09
C PRO A 102 -6.96 -28.52 2.34
N VAL A 103 -6.21 -29.07 3.28
CA VAL A 103 -5.82 -28.34 4.48
C VAL A 103 -5.11 -27.06 4.06
N LYS A 104 -5.60 -25.94 4.54
CA LYS A 104 -4.96 -24.64 4.29
C LYS A 104 -3.66 -24.60 5.09
N GLU A 105 -2.54 -24.64 4.41
CA GLU A 105 -1.24 -24.42 5.05
C GLU A 105 -1.16 -22.96 5.54
N HIS A 106 -0.92 -22.80 6.84
CA HIS A 106 -0.60 -21.49 7.39
C HIS A 106 0.78 -21.07 6.92
N PRO A 107 0.93 -19.87 6.35
CA PRO A 107 2.24 -19.38 6.02
C PRO A 107 3.13 -19.35 7.26
N SER A 108 4.30 -19.97 7.18
CA SER A 108 5.32 -19.95 8.22
C SER A 108 6.60 -19.30 7.70
N PRO A 109 7.40 -18.67 8.56
CA PRO A 109 8.68 -18.15 8.15
C PRO A 109 9.54 -19.25 7.54
N PRO A 110 10.29 -18.98 6.46
CA PRO A 110 11.15 -19.97 5.86
C PRO A 110 12.24 -20.41 6.87
N ASN A 111 12.39 -21.70 7.02
CA ASN A 111 13.42 -22.27 7.91
C ASN A 111 14.69 -22.53 7.06
N HIS A 112 15.40 -21.47 6.74
CA HIS A 112 16.67 -21.53 6.02
C HIS A 112 17.83 -21.21 6.97
N THR A 113 18.88 -22.03 6.91
CA THR A 113 20.16 -21.73 7.57
C THR A 113 21.21 -21.57 6.48
N LEU A 114 21.88 -20.43 6.48
CA LEU A 114 22.94 -20.16 5.50
C LEU A 114 24.19 -20.98 5.80
N PRO A 115 24.88 -21.47 4.78
CA PRO A 115 26.18 -22.14 4.96
C PRO A 115 27.24 -21.13 5.44
N PRO A 116 28.29 -21.58 6.18
CA PRO A 116 29.30 -20.70 6.76
C PRO A 116 30.02 -19.77 5.76
N HIS A 117 30.06 -20.15 4.49
CA HIS A 117 30.74 -19.41 3.42
C HIS A 117 29.75 -18.88 2.37
N ALA A 118 28.51 -18.61 2.77
CA ALA A 118 27.52 -18.03 1.85
C ALA A 118 28.06 -16.73 1.23
N PRO A 119 27.86 -16.51 -0.08
CA PRO A 119 28.25 -15.26 -0.72
C PRO A 119 27.50 -14.10 -0.08
N LYS A 120 28.18 -12.96 0.09
CA LYS A 120 27.64 -11.79 0.76
C LYS A 120 27.01 -10.79 -0.21
N VAL A 121 25.91 -10.17 0.20
CA VAL A 121 25.30 -9.03 -0.47
C VAL A 121 24.97 -7.94 0.56
N ILE A 122 25.39 -6.71 0.28
CA ILE A 122 25.03 -5.55 1.10
C ILE A 122 23.70 -5.00 0.62
N ILE A 123 22.80 -4.72 1.58
CA ILE A 123 21.49 -4.11 1.33
C ILE A 123 21.44 -2.81 2.13
N VAL A 124 21.39 -1.69 1.44
CA VAL A 124 21.35 -0.36 2.05
C VAL A 124 19.90 0.06 2.29
N GLY A 125 19.48 0.03 3.54
CA GLY A 125 18.14 0.34 4.01
C GLY A 125 17.33 -0.90 4.39
N SER A 126 16.66 -0.84 5.54
CA SER A 126 15.79 -1.88 6.11
C SER A 126 14.30 -1.59 5.91
N GLY A 127 13.95 -0.81 4.88
CA GLY A 127 12.57 -0.62 4.44
C GLY A 127 11.98 -1.90 3.82
N PRO A 128 10.73 -1.87 3.30
CA PRO A 128 10.11 -3.05 2.72
C PRO A 128 10.98 -3.71 1.64
N ALA A 129 11.57 -2.94 0.73
CA ALA A 129 12.44 -3.48 -0.31
C ALA A 129 13.66 -4.21 0.27
N GLY A 130 14.29 -3.63 1.30
CA GLY A 130 15.45 -4.24 1.95
C GLY A 130 15.12 -5.52 2.72
N LEU A 131 14.04 -5.52 3.51
CA LEU A 131 13.64 -6.69 4.29
C LEU A 131 13.19 -7.86 3.41
N PHE A 132 12.34 -7.61 2.40
CA PHE A 132 11.94 -8.64 1.44
C PHE A 132 13.12 -9.11 0.59
N GLY A 133 14.02 -8.19 0.20
CA GLY A 133 15.25 -8.52 -0.51
C GLY A 133 16.14 -9.43 0.33
N ALA A 134 16.35 -9.13 1.61
CA ALA A 134 17.14 -9.94 2.52
C ALA A 134 16.58 -11.36 2.68
N LEU A 135 15.27 -11.50 2.90
CA LEU A 135 14.63 -12.82 2.97
C LEU A 135 14.80 -13.59 1.65
N ARG A 136 14.66 -12.91 0.52
CA ARG A 136 14.84 -13.55 -0.79
C ARG A 136 16.29 -13.98 -1.04
N PHE A 137 17.28 -13.20 -0.65
CA PHE A 137 18.68 -13.58 -0.76
C PHE A 137 19.02 -14.81 0.11
N ILE A 138 18.44 -14.91 1.31
CA ILE A 138 18.56 -16.10 2.17
C ILE A 138 18.03 -17.34 1.45
N GLU A 139 16.85 -17.27 0.84
CA GLU A 139 16.28 -18.37 0.04
C GLU A 139 17.20 -18.80 -1.12
N LEU A 140 17.96 -17.85 -1.68
CA LEU A 140 18.94 -18.10 -2.75
C LEU A 140 20.32 -18.55 -2.23
N GLY A 141 20.49 -18.73 -0.91
CA GLY A 141 21.74 -19.15 -0.30
C GLY A 141 22.78 -18.02 -0.13
N TRP A 142 22.37 -16.75 -0.20
CA TRP A 142 23.24 -15.60 0.00
C TRP A 142 23.07 -15.01 1.40
N CYS A 143 24.17 -14.53 1.99
CA CYS A 143 24.17 -13.84 3.27
C CYS A 143 23.90 -12.34 3.09
N PRO A 144 22.70 -11.82 3.41
CA PRO A 144 22.44 -10.41 3.36
C PRO A 144 23.05 -9.69 4.56
N ILE A 145 23.73 -8.55 4.29
CA ILE A 145 24.18 -7.59 5.29
C ILE A 145 23.31 -6.33 5.11
N VAL A 146 22.32 -6.16 5.98
CA VAL A 146 21.40 -5.03 5.92
C VAL A 146 21.95 -3.88 6.75
N LEU A 147 22.18 -2.73 6.12
CA LEU A 147 22.68 -1.51 6.76
C LEU A 147 21.56 -0.49 6.84
N GLU A 148 21.11 -0.16 8.05
CA GLU A 148 20.04 0.80 8.31
C GLU A 148 20.60 2.02 9.05
N ARG A 149 20.37 3.23 8.51
CA ARG A 149 20.84 4.47 9.12
C ARG A 149 20.18 4.77 10.46
N GLY A 150 18.88 4.45 10.59
CA GLY A 150 18.10 4.70 11.76
C GLY A 150 18.20 3.59 12.80
N LYS A 151 17.28 3.63 13.75
CA LYS A 151 17.17 2.66 14.84
C LYS A 151 16.22 1.52 14.50
N ASP A 152 16.26 0.45 15.30
CA ASP A 152 15.27 -0.60 15.28
C ASP A 152 13.87 -0.03 15.59
N VAL A 153 12.84 -0.74 15.19
CA VAL A 153 11.44 -0.28 15.25
C VAL A 153 10.99 0.09 16.67
N SER A 154 11.56 -0.52 17.71
CA SER A 154 11.21 -0.24 19.11
C SER A 154 11.83 1.08 19.58
N ALA A 155 13.12 1.29 19.30
CA ALA A 155 13.86 2.49 19.65
C ALA A 155 13.44 3.69 18.77
N ARG A 156 13.17 3.47 17.46
CA ARG A 156 12.68 4.48 16.52
C ARG A 156 11.40 5.16 17.00
N ARG A 157 10.51 4.46 17.69
CA ARG A 157 9.29 5.02 18.26
C ARG A 157 9.55 6.20 19.19
N PHE A 158 10.67 6.19 19.92
CA PHE A 158 11.06 7.29 20.79
C PHE A 158 11.62 8.50 19.99
N ASP A 159 12.16 8.28 18.80
CA ASP A 159 12.64 9.35 17.93
C ASP A 159 11.51 10.11 17.23
N LEU A 160 10.32 9.51 17.14
CA LEU A 160 9.12 10.18 16.61
C LEU A 160 8.48 11.15 17.61
N ALA A 161 8.69 10.96 18.91
CA ALA A 161 8.09 11.80 19.94
C ALA A 161 8.58 13.27 19.88
N PRO A 162 9.89 13.58 19.65
CA PRO A 162 10.37 14.94 19.48
C PRO A 162 9.75 15.67 18.31
N ILE A 163 9.48 14.97 17.20
CA ILE A 163 8.83 15.56 16.02
C ILE A 163 7.42 16.03 16.39
N LEU A 164 6.65 15.17 17.07
CA LEU A 164 5.27 15.44 17.45
C LEU A 164 5.15 16.51 18.56
N ARG A 165 6.08 16.52 19.55
CA ARG A 165 5.98 17.37 20.72
C ARG A 165 6.71 18.70 20.57
N HIS A 166 7.80 18.72 19.82
CA HIS A 166 8.73 19.86 19.79
C HIS A 166 9.06 20.30 18.36
N GLY A 167 8.48 19.68 17.33
CA GLY A 167 8.79 19.97 15.93
C GLY A 167 10.25 19.71 15.56
N LYS A 168 10.95 18.83 16.31
CA LYS A 168 12.37 18.53 16.10
C LYS A 168 12.52 17.17 15.41
N VAL A 169 13.10 17.19 14.20
CA VAL A 169 13.40 16.00 13.41
C VAL A 169 14.70 15.37 13.87
N ILE A 170 14.73 14.07 14.07
CA ILE A 170 15.96 13.27 14.19
C ILE A 170 16.30 12.76 12.78
N GLU A 171 17.28 13.35 12.13
CA GLU A 171 17.51 13.23 10.68
C GLU A 171 17.75 11.80 10.20
N ASP A 172 18.45 10.97 10.97
CA ASP A 172 18.71 9.57 10.61
C ASP A 172 17.68 8.57 11.18
N SER A 173 16.70 9.01 11.99
CA SER A 173 15.68 8.13 12.57
C SER A 173 14.35 8.88 12.77
N ASN A 174 13.43 8.76 11.82
CA ASN A 174 12.18 9.51 11.75
C ASN A 174 11.07 8.72 11.06
N TYR A 175 10.05 9.36 10.48
CA TYR A 175 8.99 8.67 9.74
C TYR A 175 9.45 8.00 8.44
N CYS A 176 10.56 8.44 7.85
CA CYS A 176 11.11 7.88 6.62
C CYS A 176 12.24 6.88 6.87
N PHE A 177 13.10 7.15 7.86
CA PHE A 177 14.29 6.37 8.17
C PHE A 177 14.16 5.58 9.46
N GLY A 178 14.81 4.41 9.49
CA GLY A 178 14.73 3.42 10.55
C GLY A 178 14.06 2.14 10.09
N GLU A 179 14.10 1.11 10.90
CA GLU A 179 13.62 -0.24 10.58
C GLU A 179 12.19 -0.23 10.03
N GLY A 180 11.99 -0.90 8.90
CA GLY A 180 10.75 -0.96 8.15
C GLY A 180 10.45 0.28 7.29
N GLY A 181 11.35 1.29 7.29
CA GLY A 181 11.25 2.49 6.46
C GLY A 181 9.99 3.31 6.69
N ALA A 182 9.55 4.07 5.69
CA ALA A 182 8.34 4.88 5.74
C ALA A 182 7.04 4.05 5.87
N GLY A 183 7.10 2.74 5.58
CA GLY A 183 5.95 1.83 5.68
C GLY A 183 5.52 1.53 7.10
N THR A 184 6.44 1.44 8.05
CA THR A 184 6.20 0.97 9.43
C THR A 184 5.15 1.79 10.19
N PHE A 185 5.21 3.12 10.04
CA PHE A 185 4.29 4.05 10.69
C PHE A 185 3.37 4.72 9.68
N SER A 186 2.84 3.94 8.74
CA SER A 186 1.86 4.36 7.73
C SER A 186 0.53 3.63 7.92
N ASP A 187 -0.45 3.84 7.05
CA ASP A 187 -1.69 3.06 7.02
C ASP A 187 -1.45 1.56 6.74
N GLY A 188 -0.32 1.22 6.13
CA GLY A 188 0.00 -0.18 5.81
C GLY A 188 -0.87 -0.77 4.71
N LYS A 189 -1.27 0.04 3.73
CA LYS A 189 -1.97 -0.44 2.53
C LYS A 189 -1.09 -1.38 1.75
N LEU A 190 -1.66 -2.50 1.35
CA LEU A 190 -0.97 -3.53 0.58
C LEU A 190 -1.49 -3.64 -0.86
N TYR A 191 -2.59 -2.96 -1.18
CA TYR A 191 -3.15 -3.01 -2.52
C TYR A 191 -2.20 -2.45 -3.57
N THR A 192 -1.98 -3.24 -4.64
CA THR A 192 -1.17 -2.84 -5.78
C THR A 192 -1.83 -3.21 -7.10
N ARG A 193 -1.55 -2.44 -8.14
CA ARG A 193 -1.90 -2.77 -9.53
C ARG A 193 -0.76 -3.46 -10.29
N ALA A 194 0.44 -3.46 -9.73
CA ALA A 194 1.64 -4.04 -10.34
C ALA A 194 1.66 -5.56 -10.21
N LYS A 195 0.75 -6.25 -10.91
CA LYS A 195 0.65 -7.72 -10.88
C LYS A 195 1.57 -8.42 -11.89
N LYS A 196 2.16 -7.67 -12.84
CA LYS A 196 2.96 -8.25 -13.94
C LYS A 196 4.38 -8.61 -13.54
N ARG A 197 4.89 -8.10 -12.41
CA ARG A 197 6.31 -8.24 -12.00
C ARG A 197 6.56 -9.37 -10.99
N GLY A 198 5.53 -10.08 -10.57
CA GLY A 198 5.62 -11.18 -9.63
C GLY A 198 4.30 -11.44 -8.90
N PRO A 199 4.18 -12.58 -8.22
CA PRO A 199 2.98 -12.96 -7.47
C PRO A 199 2.88 -12.11 -6.19
N VAL A 200 1.93 -11.18 -6.15
CA VAL A 200 1.63 -10.34 -4.98
C VAL A 200 1.21 -11.18 -3.77
N SER A 201 0.64 -12.37 -4.03
CA SER A 201 0.28 -13.36 -3.00
C SER A 201 1.45 -13.73 -2.10
N ASP A 202 2.66 -13.86 -2.66
CA ASP A 202 3.84 -14.27 -1.90
C ASP A 202 4.25 -13.19 -0.89
N VAL A 203 4.08 -11.91 -1.26
CA VAL A 203 4.29 -10.80 -0.34
C VAL A 203 3.31 -10.89 0.83
N TYR A 204 2.02 -11.15 0.56
CA TYR A 204 1.01 -11.29 1.61
C TYR A 204 1.27 -12.51 2.49
N ARG A 205 1.61 -13.66 1.91
CA ARG A 205 1.99 -14.88 2.65
C ARG A 205 3.19 -14.63 3.55
N THR A 206 4.22 -13.94 3.06
CA THR A 206 5.39 -13.56 3.87
C THR A 206 4.99 -12.68 5.04
N LEU A 207 4.12 -11.67 4.85
CA LEU A 207 3.66 -10.82 5.94
C LEU A 207 2.85 -11.60 6.97
N VAL A 208 1.96 -12.52 6.54
CA VAL A 208 1.19 -13.39 7.45
C VAL A 208 2.12 -14.33 8.20
N ALA A 209 3.11 -14.92 7.53
CA ALA A 209 4.13 -15.76 8.17
C ALA A 209 4.89 -15.02 9.29
N HIS A 210 4.94 -13.70 9.22
CA HIS A 210 5.58 -12.84 10.23
C HIS A 210 4.59 -12.12 11.15
N GLY A 211 3.33 -12.60 11.22
CA GLY A 211 2.33 -12.15 12.20
C GLY A 211 1.37 -11.06 11.71
N ALA A 212 1.28 -10.79 10.41
CA ALA A 212 0.20 -9.99 9.88
C ALA A 212 -1.14 -10.76 9.93
N PRO A 213 -2.29 -10.06 10.02
CA PRO A 213 -3.60 -10.69 10.01
C PRO A 213 -3.86 -11.50 8.74
N GLU A 214 -4.46 -12.69 8.87
CA GLU A 214 -4.75 -13.57 7.72
C GLU A 214 -5.75 -12.97 6.72
N GLU A 215 -6.58 -12.06 7.17
CA GLU A 215 -7.57 -11.36 6.34
C GLU A 215 -6.93 -10.66 5.14
N ILE A 216 -5.65 -10.28 5.22
CA ILE A 216 -4.92 -9.68 4.09
C ILE A 216 -4.78 -10.63 2.90
N LEU A 217 -4.93 -11.96 3.10
CA LEU A 217 -4.89 -12.96 2.03
C LEU A 217 -6.19 -13.00 1.22
N ILE A 218 -7.30 -12.56 1.82
CA ILE A 218 -8.63 -12.66 1.21
C ILE A 218 -9.23 -11.29 0.83
N ASP A 219 -8.87 -10.23 1.53
CA ASP A 219 -9.43 -8.91 1.28
C ASP A 219 -8.92 -8.28 -0.02
N ALA A 220 -9.84 -7.71 -0.81
CA ALA A 220 -9.50 -7.05 -2.07
C ALA A 220 -8.65 -5.78 -1.88
N HIS A 221 -8.80 -5.12 -0.73
CA HIS A 221 -8.04 -3.92 -0.34
C HIS A 221 -7.38 -4.13 1.04
N PRO A 222 -6.40 -5.04 1.14
CA PRO A 222 -5.80 -5.38 2.41
C PRO A 222 -4.96 -4.24 2.99
N HIS A 223 -4.95 -4.15 4.32
CA HIS A 223 -4.09 -3.26 5.07
C HIS A 223 -3.73 -3.87 6.43
N ILE A 224 -2.68 -3.37 7.08
CA ILE A 224 -2.23 -3.88 8.38
C ILE A 224 -2.44 -2.84 9.49
N GLY A 225 -2.04 -1.60 9.24
CA GLY A 225 -2.10 -0.51 10.22
C GLY A 225 -0.79 -0.31 11.00
N SER A 226 -0.54 0.94 11.40
CA SER A 226 0.72 1.37 12.03
C SER A 226 0.96 0.79 13.42
N ASN A 227 -0.06 0.26 14.08
CA ASN A 227 0.07 -0.39 15.38
C ASN A 227 0.52 -1.87 15.29
N LEU A 228 0.29 -2.54 14.16
CA LEU A 228 0.64 -3.95 13.95
C LEU A 228 1.94 -4.12 13.16
N LEU A 229 2.19 -3.25 12.17
CA LEU A 229 3.39 -3.30 11.32
C LEU A 229 4.71 -3.40 12.08
N PRO A 230 4.93 -2.69 13.21
CA PRO A 230 6.17 -2.82 13.99
C PRO A 230 6.48 -4.24 14.42
N ASN A 231 5.47 -5.06 14.75
CA ASN A 231 5.67 -6.45 15.16
C ASN A 231 6.03 -7.34 13.96
N VAL A 232 5.37 -7.13 12.83
CA VAL A 232 5.66 -7.85 11.57
C VAL A 232 7.10 -7.58 11.13
N VAL A 233 7.51 -6.31 11.10
CA VAL A 233 8.86 -5.88 10.73
C VAL A 233 9.91 -6.49 11.64
N ARG A 234 9.67 -6.49 12.97
CA ARG A 234 10.55 -7.14 13.94
C ARG A 234 10.69 -8.64 13.70
N ALA A 235 9.58 -9.33 13.41
CA ALA A 235 9.59 -10.76 13.10
C ALA A 235 10.36 -11.06 11.81
N MET A 236 10.23 -10.24 10.78
CA MET A 236 11.04 -10.39 9.54
C MET A 236 12.54 -10.25 9.82
N ARG A 237 12.96 -9.25 10.62
CA ARG A 237 14.35 -9.13 11.06
C ARG A 237 14.82 -10.36 11.82
N GLN A 238 14.01 -10.88 12.72
CA GLN A 238 14.37 -12.08 13.49
C GLN A 238 14.61 -13.28 12.55
N SER A 239 13.79 -13.47 11.53
CA SER A 239 14.01 -14.53 10.53
C SER A 239 15.31 -14.33 9.77
N ILE A 240 15.67 -13.09 9.40
CA ILE A 240 16.95 -12.78 8.74
C ILE A 240 18.12 -13.17 9.64
N LEU A 241 18.10 -12.77 10.90
CA LEU A 241 19.17 -13.07 11.87
C LEU A 241 19.28 -14.57 12.19
N GLN A 242 18.16 -15.27 12.36
CA GLN A 242 18.11 -16.70 12.63
C GLN A 242 18.68 -17.53 11.46
N ALA A 243 18.49 -17.05 10.22
CA ALA A 243 19.05 -17.69 9.04
C ALA A 243 20.57 -17.48 8.89
N GLY A 244 21.18 -16.57 9.66
CA GLY A 244 22.61 -16.22 9.57
C GLY A 244 22.89 -14.95 8.75
N GLY A 245 21.87 -14.16 8.39
CA GLY A 245 22.03 -12.81 7.85
C GLY A 245 22.39 -11.79 8.92
N GLU A 246 22.81 -10.61 8.52
CA GLU A 246 23.22 -9.52 9.39
C GLU A 246 22.30 -8.31 9.25
N VAL A 247 21.98 -7.62 10.36
CA VAL A 247 21.23 -6.35 10.36
C VAL A 247 21.91 -5.36 11.32
N HIS A 248 22.41 -4.27 10.75
CA HIS A 248 23.14 -3.24 11.48
C HIS A 248 22.33 -1.94 11.50
N PHE A 249 22.00 -1.45 12.69
CA PHE A 249 21.34 -0.17 12.90
C PHE A 249 22.34 0.94 13.18
N LYS A 250 21.92 2.20 13.00
CA LYS A 250 22.79 3.40 13.09
C LYS A 250 23.99 3.28 12.15
N SER A 251 23.77 2.66 11.01
CA SER A 251 24.77 2.33 10.00
C SER A 251 24.44 3.06 8.71
N LYS A 252 24.72 4.38 8.70
CA LYS A 252 24.50 5.25 7.55
C LYS A 252 25.59 5.02 6.51
N VAL A 253 25.21 4.57 5.33
CA VAL A 253 26.14 4.49 4.19
C VAL A 253 26.46 5.91 3.74
N THR A 254 27.74 6.28 3.81
CA THR A 254 28.25 7.61 3.50
C THR A 254 29.10 7.63 2.23
N ASP A 255 29.54 6.47 1.75
CA ASP A 255 30.20 6.37 0.45
C ASP A 255 30.19 4.94 -0.12
N PHE A 256 30.57 4.81 -1.40
CA PHE A 256 30.70 3.56 -2.14
C PHE A 256 32.15 3.30 -2.53
N LEU A 257 32.65 2.10 -2.24
CA LEU A 257 33.96 1.65 -2.68
C LEU A 257 33.87 1.11 -4.11
N ILE A 258 34.38 1.88 -5.05
CA ILE A 258 34.41 1.51 -6.48
C ILE A 258 35.86 1.43 -6.92
N GLN A 259 36.28 0.27 -7.44
CA GLN A 259 37.59 0.05 -8.03
C GLN A 259 37.42 -0.53 -9.42
N ASP A 260 38.12 0.00 -10.40
CA ASP A 260 38.06 -0.45 -11.80
C ASP A 260 36.62 -0.63 -12.32
N THR A 261 35.76 0.37 -12.04
CA THR A 261 34.32 0.38 -12.38
C THR A 261 33.46 -0.70 -11.70
N GLN A 262 34.04 -1.44 -10.75
CA GLN A 262 33.32 -2.46 -9.99
C GLN A 262 33.10 -2.02 -8.55
N ILE A 263 31.88 -2.30 -8.05
CA ILE A 263 31.59 -2.11 -6.63
C ILE A 263 32.36 -3.14 -5.79
N ARG A 264 32.98 -2.69 -4.71
CA ARG A 264 33.73 -3.51 -3.74
C ARG A 264 33.13 -3.45 -2.34
N GLY A 265 32.24 -2.52 -2.08
CA GLY A 265 31.62 -2.34 -0.78
C GLY A 265 31.10 -0.94 -0.56
N VAL A 266 30.89 -0.62 0.71
CA VAL A 266 30.41 0.69 1.16
C VAL A 266 31.19 1.17 2.38
N ILE A 267 31.22 2.49 2.57
CA ILE A 267 31.69 3.13 3.79
C ILE A 267 30.49 3.52 4.64
N VAL A 268 30.55 3.24 5.92
CA VAL A 268 29.50 3.48 6.90
C VAL A 268 29.99 4.48 7.95
N ASN A 269 29.21 5.53 8.21
CA ASN A 269 29.50 6.57 9.21
C ASN A 269 30.91 7.21 9.02
N ASP A 270 31.37 7.34 7.81
CA ASP A 270 32.67 7.89 7.39
C ASP A 270 33.92 7.13 7.92
N ARG A 271 33.76 5.90 8.43
CA ARG A 271 34.86 5.17 9.08
C ARG A 271 34.86 3.67 8.83
N ASP A 272 33.70 3.02 8.92
CA ASP A 272 33.60 1.56 8.90
C ASP A 272 33.41 1.07 7.46
N THR A 273 34.14 0.03 7.07
CA THR A 273 34.05 -0.53 5.71
C THR A 273 33.33 -1.87 5.75
N PHE A 274 32.35 -2.02 4.89
CA PHE A 274 31.70 -3.29 4.60
C PHE A 274 32.03 -3.70 3.17
N GLU A 275 32.63 -4.88 2.98
CA GLU A 275 33.05 -5.36 1.68
C GLU A 275 32.08 -6.40 1.12
N ALA A 276 31.65 -6.19 -0.12
CA ALA A 276 30.92 -7.15 -0.94
C ALA A 276 30.92 -6.68 -2.41
N ASN A 277 30.89 -7.64 -3.32
CA ASN A 277 30.84 -7.35 -4.76
C ASN A 277 29.42 -7.03 -5.26
N HIS A 278 28.43 -7.07 -4.39
CA HIS A 278 27.02 -6.79 -4.70
C HIS A 278 26.44 -5.86 -3.64
N VAL A 279 25.88 -4.75 -4.08
CA VAL A 279 25.23 -3.75 -3.23
C VAL A 279 23.87 -3.42 -3.82
N ILE A 280 22.84 -3.58 -2.99
CA ILE A 280 21.45 -3.25 -3.33
C ILE A 280 21.07 -1.94 -2.64
N LEU A 281 20.66 -0.93 -3.40
CA LEU A 281 20.12 0.31 -2.86
C LEU A 281 18.62 0.17 -2.61
N ALA A 282 18.25 0.06 -1.34
CA ALA A 282 16.86 -0.02 -0.87
C ALA A 282 16.51 1.17 0.04
N THR A 283 17.07 2.34 -0.25
CA THR A 283 17.11 3.54 0.61
C THR A 283 15.81 4.35 0.64
N GLY A 284 14.84 4.00 -0.21
CA GLY A 284 13.58 4.75 -0.37
C GLY A 284 13.80 6.10 -1.09
N HIS A 285 12.75 6.91 -1.11
CA HIS A 285 12.73 8.16 -1.87
C HIS A 285 13.35 9.36 -1.12
N SER A 286 13.51 9.27 0.21
CA SER A 286 13.91 10.41 1.05
C SER A 286 15.42 10.49 1.32
N ALA A 287 16.20 9.49 0.91
CA ALA A 287 17.64 9.44 1.08
C ALA A 287 18.37 10.34 0.05
N ARG A 288 18.19 11.66 0.16
CA ARG A 288 18.73 12.64 -0.78
C ARG A 288 20.26 12.63 -0.84
N ASP A 289 20.90 12.36 0.28
CA ASP A 289 22.35 12.18 0.41
C ASP A 289 22.89 11.05 -0.49
N ILE A 290 22.18 9.96 -0.63
CA ILE A 290 22.57 8.86 -1.54
C ILE A 290 22.59 9.33 -3.00
N TYR A 291 21.60 10.11 -3.45
CA TYR A 291 21.62 10.68 -4.79
C TYR A 291 22.80 11.66 -4.99
N GLN A 292 23.14 12.45 -3.97
CA GLN A 292 24.29 13.35 -3.99
C GLN A 292 25.60 12.57 -4.11
N ILE A 293 25.78 11.50 -3.35
CA ILE A 293 26.95 10.63 -3.42
C ILE A 293 27.09 9.99 -4.81
N LEU A 294 25.98 9.45 -5.35
CA LEU A 294 25.98 8.84 -6.68
C LEU A 294 26.34 9.86 -7.76
N HIS A 295 25.83 11.08 -7.66
CA HIS A 295 26.15 12.17 -8.57
C HIS A 295 27.62 12.59 -8.47
N ALA A 296 28.15 12.77 -7.27
CA ALA A 296 29.56 13.11 -7.02
C ALA A 296 30.54 12.05 -7.56
N LYS A 297 30.10 10.79 -7.64
CA LYS A 297 30.86 9.68 -8.25
C LYS A 297 30.63 9.55 -9.75
N ASN A 298 29.98 10.53 -10.39
CA ASN A 298 29.70 10.53 -11.84
C ASN A 298 28.87 9.32 -12.31
N LEU A 299 28.05 8.73 -11.45
CA LEU A 299 27.10 7.72 -11.86
C LEU A 299 25.92 8.39 -12.59
N LEU A 300 25.45 7.75 -13.65
CA LEU A 300 24.34 8.27 -14.44
C LEU A 300 23.05 8.32 -13.59
N LEU A 301 22.52 9.53 -13.45
CA LEU A 301 21.22 9.79 -12.85
C LEU A 301 20.29 10.43 -13.88
N GLU A 302 19.08 9.87 -14.01
CA GLU A 302 18.05 10.37 -14.93
C GLU A 302 16.94 11.06 -14.14
N PRO A 303 16.65 12.36 -14.42
CA PRO A 303 15.46 13.00 -13.86
C PRO A 303 14.19 12.30 -14.34
N LYS A 304 13.24 12.09 -13.41
CA LYS A 304 11.95 11.50 -13.72
C LYS A 304 10.81 12.37 -13.18
N PRO A 305 9.65 12.34 -13.81
CA PRO A 305 8.45 12.97 -13.27
C PRO A 305 8.16 12.47 -11.86
N PHE A 306 7.69 13.37 -11.02
CA PHE A 306 7.21 13.06 -9.68
C PHE A 306 5.91 13.84 -9.40
N ALA A 307 5.38 13.78 -8.20
CA ALA A 307 4.16 14.49 -7.87
C ALA A 307 4.32 15.24 -6.55
N VAL A 308 3.84 16.48 -6.51
CA VAL A 308 3.77 17.30 -5.31
C VAL A 308 2.35 17.78 -5.08
N GLY A 309 2.02 18.17 -3.86
CA GLY A 309 0.70 18.71 -3.55
C GLY A 309 0.50 18.93 -2.07
N VAL A 310 -0.77 18.97 -1.70
CA VAL A 310 -1.24 19.22 -0.35
C VAL A 310 -1.95 18.00 0.22
N ARG A 311 -2.13 17.95 1.54
CA ARG A 311 -2.97 16.94 2.17
C ARG A 311 -4.30 17.53 2.59
N ILE A 312 -5.38 16.91 2.17
CA ILE A 312 -6.75 17.28 2.53
C ILE A 312 -7.23 16.38 3.65
N GLU A 313 -7.86 16.96 4.66
CA GLU A 313 -8.51 16.23 5.75
C GLU A 313 -10.02 16.45 5.73
N HIS A 314 -10.78 15.41 6.07
CA HIS A 314 -12.23 15.40 6.15
C HIS A 314 -12.69 14.72 7.44
N PRO A 315 -13.89 15.01 7.96
CA PRO A 315 -14.59 14.10 8.88
C PRO A 315 -14.82 12.74 8.20
N GLN A 316 -14.44 11.64 8.83
CA GLN A 316 -14.67 10.29 8.28
C GLN A 316 -16.16 10.02 8.00
N PRO A 317 -17.13 10.42 8.86
CA PRO A 317 -18.55 10.22 8.58
C PRO A 317 -19.03 10.86 7.27
N LEU A 318 -18.41 11.96 6.85
CA LEU A 318 -18.70 12.57 5.55
C LEU A 318 -18.38 11.63 4.40
N ILE A 319 -17.22 10.99 4.45
CA ILE A 319 -16.78 10.03 3.42
C ILE A 319 -17.63 8.77 3.47
N ASP A 320 -17.92 8.24 4.67
CA ASP A 320 -18.77 7.07 4.86
C ASP A 320 -20.16 7.32 4.24
N ARG A 321 -20.74 8.49 4.48
CA ARG A 321 -22.04 8.88 3.93
C ARG A 321 -22.05 8.86 2.41
N TYR A 322 -21.06 9.46 1.78
CA TYR A 322 -21.00 9.53 0.33
C TYR A 322 -20.71 8.17 -0.33
N GLN A 323 -19.80 7.41 0.24
CA GLN A 323 -19.39 6.13 -0.36
C GLN A 323 -20.38 5.00 -0.10
N TYR A 324 -21.09 5.05 1.02
CA TYR A 324 -22.04 4.01 1.43
C TYR A 324 -23.52 4.46 1.29
N HIS A 325 -23.76 5.65 0.71
CA HIS A 325 -25.11 6.18 0.49
C HIS A 325 -25.95 6.29 1.78
N LEU A 326 -25.31 6.59 2.91
CA LEU A 326 -25.97 6.73 4.20
C LEU A 326 -26.75 8.05 4.27
N ARG A 327 -27.81 8.07 5.08
CA ARG A 327 -28.55 9.30 5.40
C ARG A 327 -27.70 10.23 6.28
N ALA A 328 -28.11 11.49 6.38
CA ALA A 328 -27.58 12.38 7.39
C ALA A 328 -27.79 11.76 8.79
N GLU A 329 -26.79 11.80 9.65
CA GLU A 329 -26.77 11.25 11.01
C GLU A 329 -26.85 9.70 11.10
N GLU A 330 -26.92 8.98 9.99
CA GLU A 330 -26.89 7.53 9.98
C GLU A 330 -25.45 7.04 10.20
N PRO A 331 -25.19 6.25 11.27
CA PRO A 331 -23.86 5.75 11.53
C PRO A 331 -23.48 4.67 10.51
N ARG A 332 -22.19 4.55 10.22
CA ARG A 332 -21.69 3.48 9.37
C ARG A 332 -21.95 2.12 10.02
N PRO A 333 -22.56 1.15 9.30
CA PRO A 333 -22.71 -0.22 9.78
C PRO A 333 -21.39 -0.84 10.23
N LEU A 334 -21.39 -1.56 11.34
CA LEU A 334 -20.19 -2.16 11.94
C LEU A 334 -19.43 -3.11 11.00
N LEU A 335 -20.15 -3.78 10.10
CA LEU A 335 -19.56 -4.69 9.12
C LEU A 335 -18.84 -3.97 7.96
N LEU A 336 -19.00 -2.65 7.83
CA LEU A 336 -18.33 -1.87 6.81
C LEU A 336 -17.04 -1.25 7.37
N PRO A 337 -15.92 -1.34 6.64
CA PRO A 337 -14.71 -0.61 7.00
C PRO A 337 -14.93 0.90 6.84
N ALA A 338 -14.03 1.70 7.39
CA ALA A 338 -14.00 3.13 7.10
C ALA A 338 -13.87 3.34 5.59
N ALA A 339 -14.78 4.14 5.03
CA ALA A 339 -14.86 4.37 3.59
C ALA A 339 -13.65 5.13 3.06
N SER A 340 -13.24 4.80 1.87
CA SER A 340 -12.14 5.45 1.16
C SER A 340 -12.59 5.93 -0.21
N TYR A 341 -11.86 6.89 -0.77
CA TYR A 341 -12.08 7.36 -2.14
C TYR A 341 -10.80 7.35 -2.95
N ARG A 342 -10.98 7.41 -4.23
CA ARG A 342 -9.92 7.62 -5.21
C ARG A 342 -10.39 8.59 -6.28
N LEU A 343 -9.61 9.65 -6.47
CA LEU A 343 -9.85 10.66 -7.47
C LEU A 343 -8.68 10.71 -8.44
N ALA A 344 -8.94 10.91 -9.71
CA ALA A 344 -7.94 11.14 -10.73
C ALA A 344 -8.56 11.91 -11.89
N THR A 345 -7.88 12.94 -12.35
CA THR A 345 -8.27 13.74 -13.49
C THR A 345 -7.04 14.30 -14.21
N LYS A 346 -7.24 14.94 -15.34
CA LYS A 346 -6.25 15.74 -16.05
C LYS A 346 -6.69 17.19 -16.05
N ILE A 347 -5.79 18.10 -15.72
CA ILE A 347 -5.98 19.55 -15.81
C ILE A 347 -4.80 20.13 -16.58
N ARG A 348 -5.04 20.80 -17.70
CA ARG A 348 -3.99 21.37 -18.59
C ARG A 348 -2.86 20.35 -18.86
N ASP A 349 -3.23 19.13 -19.25
CA ASP A 349 -2.36 17.99 -19.54
C ASP A 349 -1.56 17.43 -18.35
N ARG A 350 -1.75 17.96 -17.14
CA ARG A 350 -1.15 17.44 -15.92
C ARG A 350 -2.07 16.44 -15.22
N GLY A 351 -1.51 15.33 -14.80
CA GLY A 351 -2.22 14.38 -13.94
C GLY A 351 -2.45 14.99 -12.55
N VAL A 352 -3.70 15.03 -12.10
CA VAL A 352 -4.07 15.43 -10.72
C VAL A 352 -4.80 14.24 -10.09
N HIS A 353 -4.34 13.81 -8.93
CA HIS A 353 -4.93 12.61 -8.31
C HIS A 353 -4.84 12.61 -6.78
N SER A 354 -5.77 11.89 -6.17
CA SER A 354 -5.67 11.56 -4.75
C SER A 354 -4.54 10.54 -4.52
N PHE A 355 -3.76 10.76 -3.49
CA PHE A 355 -2.63 9.91 -3.13
C PHE A 355 -2.69 9.50 -1.67
N CYS A 356 -2.43 8.20 -1.40
CA CYS A 356 -2.35 7.67 -0.04
C CYS A 356 -3.51 8.13 0.86
N MET A 357 -4.77 7.97 0.39
CA MET A 357 -5.95 8.24 1.22
C MET A 357 -5.95 7.31 2.43
N CYS A 358 -6.04 7.87 3.63
CA CYS A 358 -6.05 7.17 4.92
C CYS A 358 -7.42 7.32 5.58
N PRO A 359 -8.34 6.35 5.38
CA PRO A 359 -9.64 6.36 6.04
C PRO A 359 -9.46 6.08 7.53
N GLY A 360 -10.30 6.74 8.38
CA GLY A 360 -10.20 6.60 9.83
C GLY A 360 -8.78 6.83 10.34
N GLY A 361 -8.08 7.81 9.76
CA GLY A 361 -6.69 8.09 10.02
C GLY A 361 -6.44 9.53 10.48
N PHE A 362 -5.18 9.91 10.52
CA PHE A 362 -4.75 11.24 10.94
C PHE A 362 -3.49 11.67 10.19
N ILE A 363 -3.27 12.97 10.13
CA ILE A 363 -2.09 13.59 9.52
C ILE A 363 -0.95 13.57 10.53
N VAL A 364 0.27 13.30 10.04
CA VAL A 364 1.50 13.31 10.84
C VAL A 364 2.58 14.12 10.13
N PRO A 365 3.49 14.80 10.88
CA PRO A 365 4.68 15.40 10.29
C PRO A 365 5.61 14.31 9.78
N ALA A 366 6.20 14.49 8.62
CA ALA A 366 7.02 13.48 7.95
C ALA A 366 8.30 14.04 7.29
N ALA A 367 8.73 15.24 7.69
CA ALA A 367 10.00 15.80 7.23
C ALA A 367 11.18 14.94 7.67
N THR A 368 12.24 14.95 6.87
CA THR A 368 13.51 14.25 7.15
C THR A 368 14.63 15.19 7.60
N GLU A 369 14.46 16.49 7.36
CA GLU A 369 15.37 17.54 7.75
C GLU A 369 14.67 18.60 8.61
N ASN A 370 15.42 19.30 9.46
CA ASN A 370 14.83 20.25 10.41
C ASN A 370 14.39 21.58 9.78
N ASP A 371 14.88 21.93 8.61
CA ASP A 371 14.56 23.16 7.90
C ASP A 371 13.37 23.06 6.93
N GLU A 372 12.69 21.92 6.93
CA GLU A 372 11.58 21.60 6.04
C GLU A 372 10.31 21.25 6.81
N VAL A 373 9.17 21.27 6.13
CA VAL A 373 7.93 20.68 6.59
C VAL A 373 7.31 19.79 5.51
N VAL A 374 7.00 18.57 5.90
CA VAL A 374 6.27 17.59 5.07
C VAL A 374 5.23 16.93 5.96
N VAL A 375 4.06 16.68 5.41
CA VAL A 375 2.99 15.94 6.12
C VAL A 375 2.63 14.68 5.38
N ASN A 376 2.34 13.63 6.14
CA ASN A 376 1.85 12.36 5.62
C ASN A 376 0.59 11.93 6.39
N GLY A 377 -0.04 10.83 6.00
CA GLY A 377 -1.17 10.26 6.69
C GLY A 377 -0.86 8.85 7.17
N MET A 378 -1.43 8.51 8.31
CA MET A 378 -1.38 7.17 8.85
C MET A 378 -2.74 6.78 9.45
N SER A 379 -2.96 5.49 9.63
CA SER A 379 -4.09 4.98 10.38
C SER A 379 -3.73 3.72 11.15
N LEU A 380 -4.48 3.46 12.21
CA LEU A 380 -4.40 2.20 12.95
C LEU A 380 -5.15 1.09 12.20
N SER A 381 -4.95 -0.15 12.63
CA SER A 381 -5.61 -1.31 12.02
C SER A 381 -7.13 -1.22 12.01
N ARG A 382 -7.74 -0.58 13.02
CA ARG A 382 -9.21 -0.39 13.11
C ARG A 382 -9.74 0.72 12.21
N ARG A 383 -8.89 1.71 11.82
CA ARG A 383 -9.33 2.87 11.05
C ARG A 383 -10.52 3.59 11.68
N ASP A 384 -10.45 3.83 12.99
CA ASP A 384 -11.53 4.34 13.82
C ASP A 384 -11.34 5.79 14.27
N SER A 385 -10.37 6.50 13.73
CA SER A 385 -10.26 7.96 13.91
C SER A 385 -11.48 8.67 13.29
N PRO A 386 -11.96 9.78 13.91
CA PRO A 386 -13.05 10.57 13.34
C PRO A 386 -12.67 11.29 12.04
N TYR A 387 -11.42 11.21 11.62
CA TYR A 387 -10.91 11.89 10.43
C TYR A 387 -10.53 10.90 9.32
N ALA A 388 -10.55 11.42 8.10
CA ALA A 388 -10.00 10.80 6.90
C ALA A 388 -9.12 11.82 6.19
N ASN A 389 -8.02 11.41 5.62
CA ASN A 389 -7.15 12.34 4.90
C ASN A 389 -6.57 11.73 3.63
N SER A 390 -6.20 12.58 2.67
CA SER A 390 -5.60 12.17 1.40
C SER A 390 -4.65 13.24 0.88
N GLY A 391 -3.54 12.85 0.31
CA GLY A 391 -2.80 13.74 -0.57
C GLY A 391 -3.64 14.08 -1.80
N MET A 392 -3.55 15.32 -2.25
CA MET A 392 -3.99 15.77 -3.58
C MET A 392 -2.75 16.30 -4.28
N VAL A 393 -2.30 15.60 -5.30
CA VAL A 393 -1.02 15.84 -5.93
C VAL A 393 -1.16 16.07 -7.42
N VAL A 394 -0.26 16.88 -7.96
CA VAL A 394 -0.12 17.18 -9.37
C VAL A 394 1.24 16.70 -9.87
N THR A 395 1.27 16.20 -11.10
CA THR A 395 2.52 15.77 -11.73
C THR A 395 3.44 16.96 -11.98
N VAL A 396 4.69 16.82 -11.59
CA VAL A 396 5.81 17.71 -11.91
C VAL A 396 6.71 16.98 -12.90
N GLU A 397 6.87 17.59 -14.06
CA GLU A 397 7.74 17.09 -15.13
C GLU A 397 9.16 17.64 -14.98
N PRO A 398 10.20 17.01 -15.56
CA PRO A 398 11.56 17.50 -15.48
C PRO A 398 11.71 18.96 -15.96
N GLU A 399 10.90 19.39 -16.93
CA GLU A 399 10.87 20.75 -17.49
C GLU A 399 10.44 21.80 -16.45
N ASP A 400 9.61 21.44 -15.48
CA ASP A 400 9.18 22.34 -14.40
C ASP A 400 10.32 22.70 -13.45
N THR A 401 11.38 21.90 -13.46
CA THR A 401 12.55 22.08 -12.60
C THR A 401 13.75 22.67 -13.35
N GLU A 402 13.56 23.13 -14.60
CA GLU A 402 14.63 23.61 -15.47
C GLU A 402 15.42 24.77 -14.86
N THR A 403 14.77 25.65 -14.09
CA THR A 403 15.44 26.77 -13.39
C THR A 403 16.50 26.32 -12.39
N PHE A 404 16.40 25.09 -11.88
CA PHE A 404 17.37 24.48 -10.97
C PHE A 404 18.46 23.67 -11.69
N ARG A 405 18.26 23.37 -12.97
CA ARG A 405 19.10 22.44 -13.71
C ARG A 405 20.53 22.92 -13.93
N SER A 406 20.71 24.22 -14.11
CA SER A 406 22.05 24.83 -14.31
C SER A 406 22.95 24.63 -13.08
N GLU A 407 22.39 24.62 -11.88
CA GLU A 407 23.12 24.48 -10.63
C GLU A 407 23.20 23.04 -10.14
N PHE A 408 22.06 22.31 -10.21
CA PHE A 408 21.91 20.99 -9.59
C PHE A 408 21.93 19.81 -10.58
N GLY A 409 21.98 20.07 -11.88
CA GLY A 409 22.02 19.04 -12.90
C GLY A 409 20.85 18.05 -12.77
N PRO A 410 21.12 16.72 -12.70
CA PRO A 410 20.08 15.70 -12.55
C PRO A 410 19.34 15.74 -11.19
N LEU A 411 19.85 16.48 -10.21
CA LEU A 411 19.27 16.66 -8.88
C LEU A 411 18.29 17.85 -8.79
N ALA A 412 18.02 18.53 -9.90
CA ALA A 412 17.12 19.69 -9.97
C ALA A 412 15.75 19.46 -9.32
N GLY A 413 15.17 18.25 -9.49
CA GLY A 413 13.91 17.88 -8.85
C GLY A 413 13.97 17.83 -7.32
N ILE A 414 15.12 17.42 -6.75
CA ILE A 414 15.35 17.42 -5.29
C ILE A 414 15.45 18.86 -4.78
N ALA A 415 16.18 19.74 -5.49
CA ALA A 415 16.28 21.14 -5.14
C ALA A 415 14.93 21.84 -5.18
N TYR A 416 14.12 21.58 -6.21
CA TYR A 416 12.75 22.09 -6.32
C TYR A 416 11.88 21.66 -5.13
N GLN A 417 11.89 20.37 -4.75
CA GLN A 417 11.17 19.88 -3.58
C GLN A 417 11.59 20.60 -2.30
N LYS A 418 12.90 20.76 -2.09
CA LYS A 418 13.46 21.42 -0.90
C LYS A 418 12.94 22.85 -0.77
N VAL A 419 12.94 23.61 -1.85
CA VAL A 419 12.42 25.00 -1.85
C VAL A 419 10.95 25.05 -1.45
N LEU A 420 10.11 24.14 -1.96
CA LEU A 420 8.70 24.07 -1.61
C LEU A 420 8.47 23.71 -0.13
N GLU A 421 9.22 22.74 0.38
CA GLU A 421 9.10 22.25 1.75
C GLU A 421 9.59 23.29 2.77
N GLN A 422 10.64 24.05 2.44
CA GLN A 422 11.12 25.19 3.22
C GLN A 422 10.14 26.38 3.19
N ALA A 423 9.58 26.70 2.02
CA ALA A 423 8.57 27.73 1.90
C ALA A 423 7.30 27.38 2.72
N ALA A 424 6.86 26.11 2.68
CA ALA A 424 5.76 25.65 3.48
C ALA A 424 6.05 25.76 4.98
N LYS A 425 7.25 25.42 5.45
CA LYS A 425 7.65 25.60 6.84
C LYS A 425 7.61 27.06 7.27
N HIS A 426 8.13 27.96 6.43
CA HIS A 426 8.11 29.40 6.71
C HIS A 426 6.66 29.91 6.81
N ALA A 427 5.81 29.55 5.87
CA ALA A 427 4.40 29.93 5.85
C ALA A 427 3.60 29.37 7.04
N GLY A 428 3.97 28.19 7.55
CA GLY A 428 3.35 27.56 8.72
C GLY A 428 3.75 28.16 10.07
N GLY A 429 4.72 29.08 10.11
CA GLY A 429 5.21 29.71 11.34
C GLY A 429 6.37 28.97 12.02
N GLY A 430 7.00 28.01 11.33
CA GLY A 430 8.19 27.30 11.80
C GLY A 430 7.92 25.95 12.46
N GLY A 431 8.95 25.31 12.98
CA GLY A 431 8.86 23.95 13.54
C GLY A 431 8.40 22.91 12.52
N GLN A 432 7.54 22.00 12.94
CA GLN A 432 6.85 21.06 12.06
C GLN A 432 5.35 21.44 11.95
N VAL A 433 5.09 22.73 11.73
CA VAL A 433 3.75 23.30 11.57
C VAL A 433 3.52 23.58 10.09
N ALA A 434 2.66 22.80 9.46
CA ALA A 434 2.30 22.98 8.06
C ALA A 434 1.23 24.09 7.91
N PRO A 435 1.34 24.97 6.88
CA PRO A 435 0.30 25.95 6.62
C PRO A 435 -0.98 25.26 6.16
N ALA A 436 -2.12 25.79 6.58
CA ALA A 436 -3.42 25.23 6.21
C ALA A 436 -4.49 26.28 6.01
N GLN A 437 -5.50 25.93 5.24
CA GLN A 437 -6.73 26.71 5.07
C GLN A 437 -7.90 25.80 4.75
N ARG A 438 -9.11 26.31 4.89
CA ARG A 438 -10.34 25.62 4.51
C ARG A 438 -10.38 25.40 3.00
N VAL A 439 -10.77 24.21 2.57
CA VAL A 439 -10.94 23.89 1.14
C VAL A 439 -11.92 24.88 0.46
N THR A 440 -13.00 25.24 1.15
CA THR A 440 -13.99 26.21 0.65
C THR A 440 -13.41 27.60 0.42
N ASP A 441 -12.54 28.07 1.32
CA ASP A 441 -11.89 29.36 1.21
C ASP A 441 -10.82 29.35 0.11
N PHE A 442 -10.06 28.26 0.02
CA PHE A 442 -9.11 28.04 -1.06
C PHE A 442 -9.78 28.11 -2.44
N LEU A 443 -10.92 27.41 -2.62
CA LEU A 443 -11.67 27.43 -3.88
C LEU A 443 -12.25 28.81 -4.22
N GLN A 444 -12.47 29.66 -3.22
CA GLN A 444 -12.97 31.02 -3.36
C GLN A 444 -11.86 32.07 -3.36
N SER A 445 -10.58 31.65 -3.39
CA SER A 445 -9.40 32.52 -3.33
C SER A 445 -9.44 33.49 -2.13
N ARG A 446 -9.86 33.00 -0.98
CA ARG A 446 -9.92 33.75 0.31
C ARG A 446 -8.97 33.14 1.32
N CYS A 447 -8.37 33.95 2.17
CA CYS A 447 -7.66 33.47 3.36
C CYS A 447 -8.67 33.00 4.41
N SER A 448 -8.39 31.86 5.03
CA SER A 448 -9.19 31.38 6.16
C SER A 448 -8.88 32.17 7.43
N GLN A 449 -9.91 32.49 8.21
CA GLN A 449 -9.78 33.17 9.50
C GLN A 449 -9.73 32.17 10.66
N ASP A 450 -10.22 30.96 10.45
CA ASP A 450 -10.26 29.87 11.41
C ASP A 450 -10.21 28.53 10.69
N LEU A 451 -9.92 27.47 11.44
CA LEU A 451 -9.95 26.09 10.96
C LEU A 451 -10.90 25.23 11.80
N PRO A 452 -11.55 24.23 11.22
CA PRO A 452 -12.28 23.24 12.01
C PRO A 452 -11.29 22.42 12.86
N LYS A 453 -11.81 21.60 13.76
CA LYS A 453 -10.97 20.62 14.47
C LYS A 453 -10.30 19.68 13.44
N THR A 454 -9.01 19.48 13.60
CA THR A 454 -8.16 18.67 12.73
C THR A 454 -7.37 17.64 13.54
N SER A 455 -6.90 16.60 12.88
CA SER A 455 -6.02 15.59 13.52
C SER A 455 -4.58 16.06 13.70
N TYR A 456 -4.20 17.10 12.99
CA TYR A 456 -2.88 17.74 13.01
C TYR A 456 -3.00 19.17 13.49
N HIS A 457 -1.98 19.72 14.13
CA HIS A 457 -1.97 21.11 14.56
C HIS A 457 -1.32 21.99 13.47
N PRO A 458 -2.11 22.62 12.60
CA PRO A 458 -1.61 23.42 11.50
C PRO A 458 -1.40 24.89 11.88
N GLY A 459 -0.61 25.60 11.05
CA GLY A 459 -0.55 27.06 11.03
C GLY A 459 -1.64 27.67 10.14
N ILE A 460 -2.14 28.84 10.49
CA ILE A 460 -3.11 29.62 9.69
C ILE A 460 -2.37 30.81 9.07
#